data_b4387932e50d498095e1161b914c483b
#
_entry.id   b4387932e50d498095e1161b914c483b
#
_cell.length_a   1.000
_cell.length_b   1.000
_cell.length_c   1.000
_cell.angle_alpha   90.00
_cell.angle_beta   90.00
_cell.angle_gamma   90.00
#
_symmetry.space_group_name_H-M   'P 1'
#
loop_
_entity.id
_entity.type
_entity.pdbx_description
1 polymer ?
#
loop_
_entity_poly.entity_id
_entity_poly.type
_entity_poly.pdbx_seq_one_letter_code
_entity_poly.pdbx_strand_id
1 'polypeptide(L)'
;MELNDKIKKYIFNNSNKIKINSKDIKKNDIFLALNGKKYHGNKFLVDAFKFGAKYCITDKKYTKFKKKENILFVENIYSYLKNISVQKRSLFNGEVIGITGSAGKTSLKEYLSFFLKKKYKVSASIKSYNNNLGVMISILNMNINSNFAIFEIGTNNFNEIRDLTKLVMPSQIFITNILSTHLENFKNKKNIAIEKSDIFNKKYNPNAKTIFFQMNSKEEKIINSIAQREKLTTVIKIGKVGLDGYINTIEDYKSKHKIGLKILNKKFLFILDNYENYQINNLIFVLAFCIINKINTNFIFQKKIKFPKIDGRGAIYKIKIYNINIQLIDQSYNANPETMLQSIRNFSKIKNKKYQTILILGEMNELGLDELKFHYLVIQEITKHVFDNVILSGDLFKKALKMFPNFKNKFIYKSTSKGIMSYLEKNLHKKAMIMAKCSNATEVNKFVTLLKLEKKDKIV
;
A
#
# COMPACT_ATOMS: atom_id res chain seq x y z
N MET A 1 -24.35 32.26 10.30
CA MET A 1 -23.62 31.32 9.43
C MET A 1 -24.21 29.93 9.65
N GLU A 2 -24.76 29.33 8.62
CA GLU A 2 -25.37 28.00 8.73
C GLU A 2 -24.36 26.94 9.17
N LEU A 3 -24.84 25.85 9.79
CA LEU A 3 -23.98 24.77 10.28
C LEU A 3 -23.09 24.18 9.19
N ASN A 4 -23.64 24.04 7.98
CA ASN A 4 -22.90 23.56 6.80
C ASN A 4 -21.67 24.44 6.52
N ASP A 5 -21.82 25.75 6.50
CA ASP A 5 -20.71 26.67 6.22
C ASP A 5 -19.66 26.67 7.34
N LYS A 6 -20.11 26.57 8.61
CA LYS A 6 -19.19 26.39 9.75
C LYS A 6 -18.34 25.14 9.61
N ILE A 7 -18.94 24.03 9.22
CA ILE A 7 -18.26 22.74 9.01
C ILE A 7 -17.30 22.83 7.82
N LYS A 8 -17.73 23.37 6.67
CA LYS A 8 -16.86 23.55 5.50
C LYS A 8 -15.64 24.39 5.83
N LYS A 9 -15.83 25.58 6.45
CA LYS A 9 -14.74 26.45 6.88
C LYS A 9 -13.79 25.73 7.84
N TYR A 10 -14.35 24.93 8.76
CA TYR A 10 -13.56 24.14 9.69
C TYR A 10 -12.71 23.07 8.96
N ILE A 11 -13.29 22.34 8.01
CA ILE A 11 -12.58 21.33 7.20
C ILE A 11 -11.48 21.98 6.36
N PHE A 12 -11.73 23.13 5.75
CA PHE A 12 -10.76 23.78 4.86
C PHE A 12 -9.55 24.31 5.63
N ASN A 13 -9.75 24.85 6.82
CA ASN A 13 -8.70 25.41 7.65
C ASN A 13 -7.96 24.38 8.52
N ASN A 14 -8.44 23.15 8.60
CA ASN A 14 -7.85 22.12 9.44
C ASN A 14 -7.50 20.86 8.64
N SER A 15 -6.47 20.15 9.10
CA SER A 15 -6.05 18.88 8.53
C SER A 15 -6.27 17.72 9.52
N ASN A 16 -6.38 16.49 8.99
CA ASN A 16 -6.48 15.25 9.77
C ASN A 16 -7.68 15.19 10.74
N LYS A 17 -8.76 15.92 10.46
CA LYS A 17 -9.94 16.02 11.34
C LYS A 17 -11.07 15.05 10.98
N ILE A 18 -11.10 14.51 9.77
CA ILE A 18 -12.16 13.62 9.31
C ILE A 18 -11.88 12.17 9.73
N LYS A 19 -12.83 11.55 10.43
CA LYS A 19 -12.78 10.15 10.88
C LYS A 19 -14.05 9.39 10.51
N ILE A 20 -13.89 8.11 10.15
CA ILE A 20 -15.00 7.19 9.82
C ILE A 20 -15.18 6.10 10.87
N ASN A 21 -14.26 5.98 11.82
CA ASN A 21 -14.35 5.05 12.93
C ASN A 21 -14.44 5.86 14.24
N SER A 22 -15.49 5.67 15.01
CA SER A 22 -15.70 6.38 16.28
C SER A 22 -14.58 6.16 17.29
N LYS A 23 -13.92 5.01 17.26
CA LYS A 23 -12.77 4.69 18.13
C LYS A 23 -11.49 5.50 17.82
N ASP A 24 -11.38 6.05 16.60
CA ASP A 24 -10.24 6.85 16.16
C ASP A 24 -10.46 8.36 16.41
N ILE A 25 -11.61 8.75 16.96
CA ILE A 25 -11.97 10.14 17.26
C ILE A 25 -11.08 10.72 18.36
N LYS A 26 -10.62 11.93 18.11
CA LYS A 26 -9.91 12.79 19.07
C LYS A 26 -10.67 14.10 19.22
N LYS A 27 -10.31 14.87 20.24
CA LYS A 27 -10.91 16.21 20.50
C LYS A 27 -10.90 17.08 19.23
N ASN A 28 -12.06 17.63 18.92
CA ASN A 28 -12.30 18.49 17.77
C ASN A 28 -12.22 17.77 16.39
N ASP A 29 -12.37 16.46 16.33
CA ASP A 29 -12.52 15.75 15.06
C ASP A 29 -13.98 15.81 14.52
N ILE A 30 -14.15 15.46 13.26
CA ILE A 30 -15.43 15.33 12.58
C ILE A 30 -15.67 13.85 12.32
N PHE A 31 -16.80 13.34 12.82
CA PHE A 31 -17.21 11.97 12.56
C PHE A 31 -18.13 11.89 11.32
N LEU A 32 -17.79 11.04 10.36
CA LEU A 32 -18.66 10.70 9.25
C LEU A 32 -19.44 9.43 9.58
N ALA A 33 -20.75 9.57 9.77
CA ALA A 33 -21.64 8.47 10.06
C ALA A 33 -22.12 7.79 8.77
N LEU A 34 -21.23 6.99 8.17
CA LEU A 34 -21.46 6.30 6.90
C LEU A 34 -22.32 5.06 7.06
N ASN A 35 -22.97 4.64 5.97
CA ASN A 35 -23.64 3.35 5.90
C ASN A 35 -22.60 2.23 5.77
N GLY A 36 -22.50 1.36 6.76
CA GLY A 36 -21.61 0.20 6.77
C GLY A 36 -22.35 -1.08 6.33
N LYS A 37 -21.61 -2.18 6.13
CA LYS A 37 -22.19 -3.48 5.71
C LYS A 37 -23.24 -4.03 6.68
N LYS A 38 -23.10 -3.81 7.98
CA LYS A 38 -24.02 -4.33 9.02
C LYS A 38 -24.88 -3.25 9.67
N TYR A 39 -24.36 -2.04 9.83
CA TYR A 39 -25.01 -0.96 10.57
C TYR A 39 -24.70 0.39 9.93
N HIS A 40 -25.66 1.32 10.04
CA HIS A 40 -25.40 2.72 9.74
C HIS A 40 -24.57 3.36 10.87
N GLY A 41 -23.66 4.27 10.52
CA GLY A 41 -22.76 4.97 11.44
C GLY A 41 -23.46 5.78 12.53
N ASN A 42 -24.74 6.14 12.35
CA ASN A 42 -25.54 6.81 13.37
C ASN A 42 -25.57 6.09 14.72
N LYS A 43 -25.43 4.75 14.73
CA LYS A 43 -25.31 3.96 15.95
C LYS A 43 -24.17 4.44 16.85
N PHE A 44 -23.15 5.06 16.28
CA PHE A 44 -21.93 5.47 16.97
C PHE A 44 -21.84 6.98 17.21
N LEU A 45 -22.90 7.76 16.94
CA LEU A 45 -22.88 9.22 17.15
C LEU A 45 -22.63 9.60 18.61
N VAL A 46 -23.27 8.87 19.56
CA VAL A 46 -23.07 9.10 21.00
C VAL A 46 -21.61 8.90 21.38
N ASP A 47 -21.03 7.78 20.95
CA ASP A 47 -19.62 7.46 21.23
C ASP A 47 -18.69 8.50 20.59
N ALA A 48 -18.96 8.91 19.35
CA ALA A 48 -18.16 9.91 18.67
C ALA A 48 -18.11 11.24 19.45
N PHE A 49 -19.26 11.71 19.95
CA PHE A 49 -19.27 12.93 20.79
C PHE A 49 -18.61 12.71 22.16
N LYS A 50 -18.81 11.53 22.77
CA LYS A 50 -18.16 11.16 24.03
C LYS A 50 -16.62 11.16 23.88
N PHE A 51 -16.10 10.73 22.72
CA PHE A 51 -14.67 10.77 22.42
C PHE A 51 -14.17 12.14 21.92
N GLY A 52 -15.04 13.15 21.84
CA GLY A 52 -14.67 14.54 21.58
C GLY A 52 -14.87 15.00 20.13
N ALA A 53 -15.71 14.35 19.35
CA ALA A 53 -16.10 14.89 18.05
C ALA A 53 -16.71 16.28 18.20
N LYS A 54 -16.23 17.22 17.37
CA LYS A 54 -16.80 18.58 17.30
C LYS A 54 -18.08 18.61 16.49
N TYR A 55 -18.07 17.88 15.37
CA TYR A 55 -19.21 17.77 14.46
C TYR A 55 -19.39 16.30 14.00
N CYS A 56 -20.64 15.97 13.64
CA CYS A 56 -20.97 14.74 12.96
C CYS A 56 -21.68 15.06 11.64
N ILE A 57 -21.41 14.30 10.59
CA ILE A 57 -22.08 14.42 9.28
C ILE A 57 -22.76 13.08 9.00
N THR A 58 -24.03 13.10 8.61
CA THR A 58 -24.85 11.91 8.36
C THR A 58 -25.87 12.15 7.26
N ASP A 59 -26.26 11.09 6.53
CA ASP A 59 -27.36 11.08 5.57
C ASP A 59 -28.61 10.34 6.06
N LYS A 60 -28.62 9.95 7.34
CA LYS A 60 -29.79 9.32 7.97
C LYS A 60 -30.28 10.15 9.15
N LYS A 61 -31.55 10.57 9.13
CA LYS A 61 -32.18 11.29 10.23
C LYS A 61 -32.04 10.49 11.54
N TYR A 62 -31.65 11.18 12.61
CA TYR A 62 -31.47 10.59 13.93
C TYR A 62 -32.30 11.35 14.95
N THR A 63 -33.31 10.69 15.53
CA THR A 63 -34.32 11.32 16.39
C THR A 63 -33.98 11.32 17.88
N LYS A 64 -33.05 10.45 18.32
CA LYS A 64 -32.73 10.21 19.74
C LYS A 64 -31.69 11.13 20.36
N PHE A 65 -31.14 12.12 19.63
CA PHE A 65 -30.04 12.93 20.12
C PHE A 65 -30.49 14.34 20.54
N LYS A 66 -30.24 14.70 21.80
CA LYS A 66 -30.65 16.02 22.35
C LYS A 66 -29.80 17.18 21.78
N LYS A 67 -28.53 16.98 21.42
CA LYS A 67 -27.65 18.01 20.82
C LYS A 67 -27.65 17.93 19.29
N LYS A 68 -28.71 18.42 18.66
CA LYS A 68 -28.82 18.47 17.18
C LYS A 68 -27.88 19.53 16.53
N GLU A 69 -27.43 20.50 17.30
CA GLU A 69 -26.69 21.69 16.81
C GLU A 69 -25.34 21.40 16.15
N ASN A 70 -24.73 20.24 16.45
CA ASN A 70 -23.43 19.83 15.90
C ASN A 70 -23.53 18.63 14.93
N ILE A 71 -24.76 18.26 14.50
CA ILE A 71 -24.99 17.19 13.55
C ILE A 71 -25.52 17.80 12.25
N LEU A 72 -24.72 17.69 11.19
CA LEU A 72 -25.14 18.07 9.85
C LEU A 72 -25.83 16.88 9.19
N PHE A 73 -27.08 17.06 8.85
CA PHE A 73 -27.80 16.13 7.98
C PHE A 73 -27.61 16.57 6.52
N VAL A 74 -27.27 15.61 5.66
CA VAL A 74 -27.18 15.77 4.20
C VAL A 74 -28.00 14.69 3.51
N GLU A 75 -28.54 14.96 2.33
CA GLU A 75 -29.35 13.97 1.60
C GLU A 75 -28.53 12.75 1.20
N ASN A 76 -27.32 12.97 0.69
CA ASN A 76 -26.37 11.93 0.30
C ASN A 76 -24.95 12.32 0.74
N ILE A 77 -24.39 11.53 1.64
CA ILE A 77 -23.07 11.84 2.22
C ILE A 77 -21.94 11.73 1.20
N TYR A 78 -22.03 10.80 0.24
CA TYR A 78 -20.99 10.65 -0.80
C TYR A 78 -20.98 11.85 -1.76
N SER A 79 -22.13 12.30 -2.21
CA SER A 79 -22.27 13.49 -3.06
C SER A 79 -21.78 14.75 -2.33
N TYR A 80 -22.10 14.88 -1.05
CA TYR A 80 -21.63 15.96 -0.20
C TYR A 80 -20.11 15.94 -0.06
N LEU A 81 -19.51 14.79 0.29
CA LEU A 81 -18.06 14.64 0.42
C LEU A 81 -17.34 14.92 -0.91
N LYS A 82 -17.89 14.46 -2.04
CA LYS A 82 -17.34 14.75 -3.35
C LYS A 82 -17.28 16.25 -3.64
N ASN A 83 -18.39 16.95 -3.38
CA ASN A 83 -18.46 18.40 -3.61
C ASN A 83 -17.44 19.16 -2.76
N ILE A 84 -17.41 18.94 -1.44
CA ILE A 84 -16.46 19.64 -0.56
C ILE A 84 -15.00 19.21 -0.80
N SER A 85 -14.77 17.99 -1.31
CA SER A 85 -13.42 17.55 -1.71
C SER A 85 -12.92 18.32 -2.92
N VAL A 86 -13.75 18.52 -3.94
CA VAL A 86 -13.40 19.36 -5.11
C VAL A 86 -13.06 20.77 -4.66
N GLN A 87 -13.90 21.38 -3.80
CA GLN A 87 -13.66 22.73 -3.27
C GLN A 87 -12.34 22.80 -2.47
N LYS A 88 -12.09 21.83 -1.57
CA LYS A 88 -10.83 21.81 -0.80
C LYS A 88 -9.62 21.56 -1.69
N ARG A 89 -9.76 20.70 -2.71
CA ARG A 89 -8.68 20.40 -3.66
C ARG A 89 -8.30 21.64 -4.48
N SER A 90 -9.26 22.49 -4.88
CA SER A 90 -8.99 23.73 -5.62
C SER A 90 -8.25 24.79 -4.80
N LEU A 91 -8.31 24.72 -3.47
CA LEU A 91 -7.55 25.61 -2.58
C LEU A 91 -6.07 25.20 -2.42
N PHE A 92 -5.69 24.00 -2.88
CA PHE A 92 -4.33 23.51 -2.74
C PHE A 92 -3.45 23.95 -3.90
N ASN A 93 -2.41 24.74 -3.60
CA ASN A 93 -1.48 25.31 -4.58
C ASN A 93 -0.13 24.58 -4.64
N GLY A 94 0.11 23.59 -3.79
CA GLY A 94 1.32 22.77 -3.83
C GLY A 94 1.32 21.76 -4.97
N GLU A 95 2.41 21.01 -5.09
CA GLU A 95 2.56 19.96 -6.10
C GLU A 95 1.73 18.72 -5.73
N VAL A 96 0.93 18.19 -6.65
CA VAL A 96 0.07 17.04 -6.43
C VAL A 96 0.62 15.80 -7.11
N ILE A 97 0.84 14.78 -6.32
CA ILE A 97 1.42 13.49 -6.72
C ILE A 97 0.32 12.42 -6.68
N GLY A 98 0.07 11.79 -7.82
CA GLY A 98 -0.82 10.64 -7.95
C GLY A 98 -0.04 9.34 -8.14
N ILE A 99 -0.37 8.30 -7.37
CA ILE A 99 0.31 7.01 -7.43
C ILE A 99 -0.69 5.91 -7.73
N THR A 100 -0.51 5.22 -8.87
CA THR A 100 -1.26 4.00 -9.19
C THR A 100 -0.32 2.84 -9.51
N GLY A 101 -0.87 1.69 -9.84
CA GLY A 101 -0.14 0.46 -10.17
C GLY A 101 -0.81 -0.76 -9.55
N SER A 102 -0.39 -1.95 -9.95
CA SER A 102 -0.94 -3.21 -9.43
C SER A 102 -0.49 -3.47 -7.99
N ALA A 103 0.80 -3.34 -7.70
CA ALA A 103 1.38 -3.50 -6.37
C ALA A 103 2.33 -2.33 -6.05
N GLY A 104 2.67 -2.14 -4.76
CA GLY A 104 3.69 -1.17 -4.34
C GLY A 104 3.22 0.28 -4.18
N LYS A 105 1.97 0.64 -4.54
CA LYS A 105 1.42 2.00 -4.42
C LYS A 105 1.65 2.62 -3.03
N THR A 106 1.17 1.96 -1.99
CA THR A 106 1.34 2.43 -0.60
C THR A 106 2.81 2.50 -0.21
N SER A 107 3.62 1.54 -0.63
CA SER A 107 5.05 1.55 -0.34
C SER A 107 5.71 2.78 -0.94
N LEU A 108 5.48 3.07 -2.21
CA LEU A 108 6.03 4.25 -2.87
C LEU A 108 5.51 5.56 -2.24
N LYS A 109 4.22 5.62 -1.90
CA LYS A 109 3.63 6.76 -1.18
C LYS A 109 4.36 7.01 0.15
N GLU A 110 4.58 5.97 0.93
CA GLU A 110 5.29 6.09 2.22
C GLU A 110 6.76 6.48 2.03
N TYR A 111 7.44 5.99 0.99
CA TYR A 111 8.81 6.39 0.65
C TYR A 111 8.89 7.86 0.28
N LEU A 112 8.07 8.34 -0.66
CA LEU A 112 8.00 9.75 -1.04
C LEU A 112 7.70 10.62 0.19
N SER A 113 6.68 10.25 0.97
CA SER A 113 6.29 10.98 2.18
C SER A 113 7.42 11.00 3.22
N PHE A 114 8.07 9.85 3.48
CA PHE A 114 9.15 9.73 4.47
C PHE A 114 10.37 10.58 4.11
N PHE A 115 10.81 10.54 2.86
CA PHE A 115 11.98 11.30 2.45
C PHE A 115 11.67 12.80 2.31
N LEU A 116 10.55 13.17 1.68
CA LEU A 116 10.19 14.57 1.49
C LEU A 116 9.88 15.29 2.82
N LYS A 117 9.28 14.62 3.81
CA LYS A 117 9.02 15.20 5.14
C LYS A 117 10.27 15.62 5.89
N LYS A 118 11.45 15.15 5.51
CA LYS A 118 12.71 15.62 6.11
C LYS A 118 12.98 17.11 5.83
N LYS A 119 12.37 17.68 4.78
CA LYS A 119 12.63 19.05 4.33
C LYS A 119 11.37 19.86 3.98
N TYR A 120 10.25 19.20 3.73
CA TYR A 120 9.03 19.83 3.22
C TYR A 120 7.80 19.46 4.04
N LYS A 121 6.77 20.31 4.00
CA LYS A 121 5.44 19.97 4.51
C LYS A 121 4.76 19.06 3.50
N VAL A 122 4.37 17.86 3.92
CA VAL A 122 3.79 16.82 3.04
C VAL A 122 2.48 16.30 3.64
N SER A 123 1.43 16.37 2.87
CA SER A 123 0.18 15.65 3.09
C SER A 123 0.19 14.36 2.28
N ALA A 124 -0.25 13.24 2.84
CA ALA A 124 -0.34 11.97 2.13
C ALA A 124 -1.61 11.21 2.50
N SER A 125 -2.15 10.43 1.57
CA SER A 125 -3.29 9.54 1.82
C SER A 125 -3.07 8.68 3.06
N ILE A 126 -4.09 8.61 3.90
CA ILE A 126 -4.07 7.82 5.14
C ILE A 126 -4.09 6.33 4.77
N LYS A 127 -3.19 5.53 5.33
CA LYS A 127 -3.11 4.08 5.05
C LYS A 127 -3.16 3.82 3.53
N SER A 128 -4.02 2.88 3.11
CA SER A 128 -4.28 2.56 1.70
C SER A 128 -5.65 3.09 1.24
N TYR A 129 -6.02 4.30 1.66
CA TYR A 129 -7.26 4.96 1.24
C TYR A 129 -7.14 5.39 -0.22
N ASN A 130 -7.49 4.49 -1.15
CA ASN A 130 -7.25 4.61 -2.59
C ASN A 130 -8.49 4.40 -3.47
N ASN A 131 -9.66 4.14 -2.87
CA ASN A 131 -10.96 4.11 -3.54
C ASN A 131 -11.66 5.48 -3.42
N ASN A 132 -12.84 5.63 -4.02
CA ASN A 132 -13.60 6.89 -4.05
C ASN A 132 -13.72 7.53 -2.66
N LEU A 133 -14.22 6.81 -1.69
CA LEU A 133 -14.35 7.33 -0.32
C LEU A 133 -13.00 7.67 0.31
N GLY A 134 -12.02 6.77 0.16
CA GLY A 134 -10.68 6.94 0.73
C GLY A 134 -9.95 8.17 0.17
N VAL A 135 -10.07 8.41 -1.13
CA VAL A 135 -9.47 9.60 -1.78
C VAL A 135 -10.16 10.88 -1.33
N MET A 136 -11.51 10.92 -1.26
CA MET A 136 -12.24 12.06 -0.72
C MET A 136 -11.82 12.37 0.72
N ILE A 137 -11.76 11.37 1.59
CA ILE A 137 -11.30 11.54 2.98
C ILE A 137 -9.84 12.03 3.03
N SER A 138 -8.98 11.55 2.13
CA SER A 138 -7.59 11.98 2.07
C SER A 138 -7.46 13.45 1.67
N ILE A 139 -8.26 13.90 0.70
CA ILE A 139 -8.33 15.32 0.30
C ILE A 139 -8.86 16.18 1.46
N LEU A 140 -9.95 15.74 2.11
CA LEU A 140 -10.53 16.49 3.22
C LEU A 140 -9.61 16.55 4.46
N ASN A 141 -8.71 15.59 4.61
CA ASN A 141 -7.69 15.59 5.66
C ASN A 141 -6.37 16.27 5.26
N MET A 142 -6.24 16.68 4.01
CA MET A 142 -5.04 17.35 3.51
C MET A 142 -4.85 18.73 4.19
N ASN A 143 -3.60 19.07 4.49
CA ASN A 143 -3.23 20.44 4.85
C ASN A 143 -2.99 21.23 3.56
N ILE A 144 -3.80 22.25 3.32
CA ILE A 144 -3.72 23.09 2.11
C ILE A 144 -2.40 23.88 2.00
N ASN A 145 -1.68 24.06 3.12
CA ASN A 145 -0.39 24.74 3.18
C ASN A 145 0.81 23.78 3.04
N SER A 146 0.59 22.54 2.60
CA SER A 146 1.68 21.62 2.31
C SER A 146 2.34 21.94 0.97
N ASN A 147 3.65 21.66 0.85
CA ASN A 147 4.37 21.76 -0.42
C ASN A 147 3.96 20.64 -1.39
N PHE A 148 3.68 19.45 -0.82
CA PHE A 148 3.32 18.26 -1.59
C PHE A 148 2.06 17.61 -1.01
N ALA A 149 1.17 17.17 -1.91
CA ALA A 149 0.05 16.29 -1.57
C ALA A 149 0.17 14.98 -2.36
N ILE A 150 0.24 13.84 -1.66
CA ILE A 150 0.49 12.52 -2.26
C ILE A 150 -0.76 11.66 -2.10
N PHE A 151 -1.37 11.26 -3.23
CA PHE A 151 -2.59 10.46 -3.26
C PHE A 151 -2.32 9.09 -3.88
N GLU A 152 -2.73 8.05 -3.17
CA GLU A 152 -2.82 6.70 -3.70
C GLU A 152 -4.15 6.55 -4.45
N ILE A 153 -4.10 6.08 -5.71
CA ILE A 153 -5.25 5.90 -6.60
C ILE A 153 -5.31 4.43 -6.99
N GLY A 154 -6.30 3.72 -6.47
CA GLY A 154 -6.55 2.31 -6.73
C GLY A 154 -7.67 2.10 -7.73
N THR A 155 -7.78 0.87 -8.24
CA THR A 155 -8.90 0.44 -9.07
C THR A 155 -9.15 -1.05 -8.91
N ASN A 156 -10.42 -1.42 -8.93
CA ASN A 156 -10.92 -2.78 -9.06
C ASN A 156 -11.70 -2.96 -10.36
N ASN A 157 -12.24 -1.88 -10.94
CA ASN A 157 -13.10 -1.90 -12.12
C ASN A 157 -12.68 -0.84 -13.14
N PHE A 158 -13.14 -0.97 -14.38
CA PHE A 158 -12.92 0.03 -15.42
C PHE A 158 -13.50 1.40 -15.02
N ASN A 159 -12.83 2.45 -15.44
CA ASN A 159 -13.16 3.86 -15.24
C ASN A 159 -12.99 4.41 -13.82
N GLU A 160 -12.60 3.59 -12.84
CA GLU A 160 -12.37 4.08 -11.47
C GLU A 160 -11.15 5.02 -11.39
N ILE A 161 -10.06 4.69 -12.12
CA ILE A 161 -8.88 5.59 -12.20
C ILE A 161 -9.29 6.95 -12.78
N ARG A 162 -10.07 6.95 -13.86
CA ARG A 162 -10.58 8.18 -14.48
C ARG A 162 -11.33 9.06 -13.49
N ASP A 163 -12.25 8.48 -12.72
CA ASP A 163 -13.11 9.26 -11.83
C ASP A 163 -12.34 9.79 -10.62
N LEU A 164 -11.39 9.01 -10.10
CA LEU A 164 -10.47 9.45 -9.05
C LEU A 164 -9.49 10.51 -9.54
N THR A 165 -9.04 10.37 -10.77
CA THR A 165 -8.12 11.34 -11.41
C THR A 165 -8.74 12.71 -11.54
N LYS A 166 -10.02 12.81 -11.95
CA LYS A 166 -10.79 14.07 -11.99
C LYS A 166 -10.88 14.76 -10.64
N LEU A 167 -10.87 13.99 -9.55
CA LEU A 167 -10.94 14.52 -8.19
C LEU A 167 -9.57 14.98 -7.68
N VAL A 168 -8.51 14.22 -7.98
CA VAL A 168 -7.14 14.48 -7.48
C VAL A 168 -6.39 15.46 -8.35
N MET A 169 -6.53 15.38 -9.70
CA MET A 169 -5.84 16.21 -10.69
C MET A 169 -4.32 16.27 -10.44
N PRO A 170 -3.61 15.13 -10.45
CA PRO A 170 -2.18 15.11 -10.15
C PRO A 170 -1.35 15.65 -11.32
N SER A 171 -0.33 16.47 -11.01
CA SER A 171 0.66 16.96 -11.98
C SER A 171 1.84 16.00 -12.14
N GLN A 172 2.22 15.31 -11.07
CA GLN A 172 3.27 14.31 -11.01
C GLN A 172 2.66 12.93 -10.79
N ILE A 173 2.93 11.99 -11.67
CA ILE A 173 2.22 10.72 -11.71
C ILE A 173 3.20 9.55 -11.64
N PHE A 174 2.88 8.57 -10.80
CA PHE A 174 3.65 7.34 -10.66
C PHE A 174 2.82 6.13 -11.00
N ILE A 175 3.35 5.25 -11.86
CA ILE A 175 2.81 3.92 -12.09
C ILE A 175 3.87 2.90 -11.64
N THR A 176 3.60 2.21 -10.53
CA THR A 176 4.59 1.32 -9.92
C THR A 176 4.88 0.09 -10.78
N ASN A 177 3.85 -0.58 -11.28
CA ASN A 177 3.95 -1.77 -12.15
C ASN A 177 2.58 -2.18 -12.70
N ILE A 178 2.61 -3.10 -13.67
CA ILE A 178 1.43 -3.78 -14.22
C ILE A 178 1.58 -5.28 -13.99
N LEU A 179 0.79 -5.82 -13.06
CA LEU A 179 0.82 -7.23 -12.64
C LEU A 179 -0.58 -7.84 -12.76
N SER A 180 -0.67 -9.16 -12.63
CA SER A 180 -1.92 -9.93 -12.64
C SER A 180 -2.74 -9.68 -11.36
N THR A 181 -3.51 -8.61 -11.36
CA THR A 181 -4.40 -8.23 -10.25
C THR A 181 -5.79 -7.92 -10.78
N HIS A 182 -6.83 -8.26 -10.02
CA HIS A 182 -8.22 -8.00 -10.41
C HIS A 182 -8.57 -8.55 -11.82
N LEU A 183 -7.98 -9.70 -12.19
CA LEU A 183 -8.17 -10.32 -13.52
C LEU A 183 -9.62 -10.72 -13.75
N GLU A 184 -10.38 -10.98 -12.70
CA GLU A 184 -11.83 -11.21 -12.79
C GLU A 184 -12.53 -10.06 -13.52
N ASN A 185 -12.16 -8.82 -13.25
CA ASN A 185 -12.78 -7.62 -13.83
C ASN A 185 -12.06 -7.17 -15.11
N PHE A 186 -10.73 -7.13 -15.12
CA PHE A 186 -9.95 -6.60 -16.25
C PHE A 186 -9.65 -7.63 -17.35
N LYS A 187 -9.82 -8.93 -17.09
CA LYS A 187 -9.57 -10.07 -18.00
C LYS A 187 -8.09 -10.29 -18.34
N ASN A 188 -7.31 -9.26 -18.56
CA ASN A 188 -5.89 -9.35 -18.93
C ASN A 188 -5.09 -8.12 -18.50
N LYS A 189 -3.74 -8.24 -18.52
CA LYS A 189 -2.82 -7.15 -18.14
C LYS A 189 -2.86 -5.94 -19.07
N LYS A 190 -3.19 -6.13 -20.35
CA LYS A 190 -3.33 -5.03 -21.32
C LYS A 190 -4.42 -4.06 -20.86
N ASN A 191 -5.55 -4.57 -20.44
CA ASN A 191 -6.65 -3.76 -19.92
C ASN A 191 -6.28 -3.05 -18.62
N ILE A 192 -5.51 -3.71 -17.74
CA ILE A 192 -4.97 -3.08 -16.51
C ILE A 192 -4.05 -1.90 -16.87
N ALA A 193 -3.20 -2.05 -17.90
CA ALA A 193 -2.31 -0.97 -18.34
C ALA A 193 -3.10 0.22 -18.91
N ILE A 194 -4.13 -0.04 -19.71
CA ILE A 194 -5.01 0.98 -20.28
C ILE A 194 -5.74 1.74 -19.16
N GLU A 195 -6.41 1.03 -18.26
CA GLU A 195 -7.13 1.63 -17.12
C GLU A 195 -6.21 2.52 -16.28
N LYS A 196 -5.01 2.02 -15.94
CA LYS A 196 -4.06 2.81 -15.14
C LYS A 196 -3.49 4.01 -15.87
N SER A 197 -3.52 4.02 -17.20
CA SER A 197 -3.09 5.16 -18.01
C SER A 197 -4.07 6.32 -17.97
N ASP A 198 -5.32 6.11 -17.55
CA ASP A 198 -6.30 7.19 -17.38
C ASP A 198 -5.88 8.25 -16.35
N ILE A 199 -4.93 7.91 -15.45
CA ILE A 199 -4.40 8.87 -14.47
C ILE A 199 -3.69 10.09 -15.12
N PHE A 200 -3.15 9.94 -16.33
CA PHE A 200 -2.48 11.00 -17.06
C PHE A 200 -3.17 11.36 -18.40
N ASN A 201 -4.34 10.80 -18.65
CA ASN A 201 -5.13 11.13 -19.82
C ASN A 201 -5.58 12.61 -19.74
N LYS A 202 -5.15 13.43 -20.69
CA LYS A 202 -5.38 14.90 -20.71
C LYS A 202 -6.85 15.29 -20.70
N LYS A 203 -7.74 14.45 -21.24
CA LYS A 203 -9.20 14.65 -21.18
C LYS A 203 -9.72 14.67 -19.73
N TYR A 204 -9.11 13.91 -18.83
CA TYR A 204 -9.55 13.75 -17.44
C TYR A 204 -8.63 14.47 -16.44
N ASN A 205 -7.39 14.71 -16.84
CA ASN A 205 -6.35 15.36 -16.06
C ASN A 205 -5.51 16.32 -16.90
N PRO A 206 -6.02 17.52 -17.22
CA PRO A 206 -5.25 18.51 -17.96
C PRO A 206 -3.96 18.95 -17.24
N ASN A 207 -3.88 18.74 -15.91
CA ASN A 207 -2.71 19.09 -15.10
C ASN A 207 -1.55 18.11 -15.23
N ALA A 208 -1.73 16.93 -15.85
CA ALA A 208 -0.67 15.94 -15.99
C ALA A 208 0.55 16.52 -16.73
N LYS A 209 1.72 16.50 -16.08
CA LYS A 209 2.98 17.01 -16.62
C LYS A 209 4.01 15.89 -16.75
N THR A 210 4.26 15.17 -15.66
CA THR A 210 5.33 14.18 -15.57
C THR A 210 4.78 12.81 -15.18
N ILE A 211 5.24 11.78 -15.87
CA ILE A 211 5.00 10.39 -15.49
C ILE A 211 6.31 9.70 -15.17
N PHE A 212 6.32 8.97 -14.07
CA PHE A 212 7.36 8.03 -13.66
C PHE A 212 6.77 6.62 -13.66
N PHE A 213 7.35 5.70 -14.39
CA PHE A 213 6.84 4.33 -14.36
C PHE A 213 7.95 3.29 -14.49
N GLN A 214 7.71 2.10 -13.89
CA GLN A 214 8.60 0.98 -14.01
C GLN A 214 8.38 0.30 -15.37
N MET A 215 9.47 -0.05 -16.07
CA MET A 215 9.42 -0.65 -17.40
C MET A 215 10.13 -2.02 -17.40
N ASN A 216 9.39 -3.06 -17.00
CA ASN A 216 9.90 -4.44 -16.90
C ASN A 216 9.13 -5.43 -17.78
N SER A 217 7.98 -5.07 -18.33
CA SER A 217 7.08 -5.95 -19.08
C SER A 217 6.61 -5.35 -20.41
N LYS A 218 5.95 -6.18 -21.22
CA LYS A 218 5.39 -5.75 -22.52
C LYS A 218 4.24 -4.75 -22.34
N GLU A 219 3.46 -4.88 -21.29
CA GLU A 219 2.30 -4.07 -21.01
C GLU A 219 2.69 -2.60 -20.69
N GLU A 220 3.88 -2.39 -20.19
CA GLU A 220 4.40 -1.05 -19.89
C GLU A 220 4.79 -0.29 -21.16
N LYS A 221 5.00 -0.98 -22.29
CA LYS A 221 5.11 -0.34 -23.61
C LYS A 221 3.80 0.38 -24.01
N ILE A 222 2.65 -0.15 -23.58
CA ILE A 222 1.33 0.47 -23.77
C ILE A 222 1.27 1.81 -23.04
N ILE A 223 1.72 1.86 -21.78
CA ILE A 223 1.81 3.09 -21.00
C ILE A 223 2.67 4.12 -21.73
N ASN A 224 3.84 3.71 -22.23
CA ASN A 224 4.72 4.61 -22.98
C ASN A 224 4.05 5.17 -24.24
N SER A 225 3.38 4.33 -25.02
CA SER A 225 2.66 4.76 -26.24
C SER A 225 1.53 5.73 -25.93
N ILE A 226 0.77 5.48 -24.87
CA ILE A 226 -0.29 6.39 -24.43
C ILE A 226 0.32 7.72 -23.95
N ALA A 227 1.40 7.69 -23.16
CA ALA A 227 2.08 8.88 -22.67
C ALA A 227 2.60 9.78 -23.81
N GLN A 228 3.11 9.18 -24.89
CA GLN A 228 3.52 9.90 -26.09
C GLN A 228 2.32 10.57 -26.78
N ARG A 229 1.22 9.84 -26.93
CA ARG A 229 -0.02 10.37 -27.52
C ARG A 229 -0.60 11.54 -26.72
N GLU A 230 -0.56 11.45 -25.38
CA GLU A 230 -1.03 12.49 -24.46
C GLU A 230 -0.06 13.70 -24.38
N LYS A 231 1.08 13.67 -25.09
CA LYS A 231 2.08 14.75 -25.16
C LYS A 231 2.51 15.25 -23.76
N LEU A 232 2.83 14.30 -22.86
CA LEU A 232 3.33 14.65 -21.54
C LEU A 232 4.69 15.35 -21.63
N THR A 233 4.92 16.35 -20.79
CA THR A 233 6.16 17.13 -20.79
C THR A 233 7.38 16.28 -20.47
N THR A 234 7.23 15.31 -19.54
CA THR A 234 8.34 14.48 -19.08
C THR A 234 7.86 13.05 -18.86
N VAL A 235 8.62 12.08 -19.40
CA VAL A 235 8.37 10.65 -19.25
C VAL A 235 9.65 10.00 -18.72
N ILE A 236 9.61 9.46 -17.51
CA ILE A 236 10.76 8.84 -16.81
C ILE A 236 10.50 7.33 -16.66
N LYS A 237 11.39 6.54 -17.26
CA LYS A 237 11.33 5.07 -17.27
C LYS A 237 12.35 4.50 -16.30
N ILE A 238 11.90 3.64 -15.40
CA ILE A 238 12.75 3.04 -14.36
C ILE A 238 12.77 1.52 -14.54
N GLY A 239 13.92 0.88 -14.34
CA GLY A 239 14.01 -0.57 -14.38
C GLY A 239 15.35 -1.11 -14.83
N LYS A 240 15.43 -1.61 -16.06
CA LYS A 240 16.64 -2.23 -16.61
C LYS A 240 17.71 -1.20 -16.95
N VAL A 241 18.97 -1.66 -17.05
CA VAL A 241 20.10 -0.88 -17.57
C VAL A 241 19.74 -0.26 -18.93
N GLY A 242 20.08 1.02 -19.10
CA GLY A 242 19.76 1.81 -20.31
C GLY A 242 18.47 2.63 -20.22
N LEU A 243 17.68 2.49 -19.17
CA LEU A 243 16.53 3.38 -18.88
C LEU A 243 16.98 4.62 -18.08
N ASP A 244 16.05 5.51 -17.79
CA ASP A 244 16.31 6.77 -17.08
C ASP A 244 16.74 6.57 -15.62
N GLY A 245 16.32 5.46 -15.00
CA GLY A 245 16.72 5.10 -13.64
C GLY A 245 16.86 3.60 -13.46
N TYR A 246 18.02 3.15 -12.99
CA TYR A 246 18.32 1.74 -12.80
C TYR A 246 19.41 1.46 -11.76
N ILE A 247 19.50 0.20 -11.33
CA ILE A 247 20.61 -0.30 -10.53
C ILE A 247 21.78 -0.57 -11.47
N ASN A 248 22.89 0.13 -11.25
CA ASN A 248 24.09 0.01 -12.04
C ASN A 248 25.00 -1.11 -11.54
N THR A 249 25.25 -1.16 -10.22
CA THR A 249 26.08 -2.17 -9.57
C THR A 249 25.49 -2.61 -8.24
N ILE A 250 25.72 -3.88 -7.89
CA ILE A 250 25.53 -4.43 -6.55
C ILE A 250 26.77 -5.28 -6.25
N GLU A 251 27.51 -4.91 -5.24
CA GLU A 251 28.74 -5.57 -4.82
C GLU A 251 28.63 -5.94 -3.33
N ASP A 252 29.08 -7.13 -2.97
CA ASP A 252 29.19 -7.52 -1.56
C ASP A 252 30.44 -6.86 -0.96
N TYR A 253 30.26 -6.16 0.16
CA TYR A 253 31.33 -5.41 0.83
C TYR A 253 31.26 -5.62 2.35
N LYS A 254 32.19 -6.39 2.92
CA LYS A 254 32.30 -6.61 4.37
C LYS A 254 30.95 -6.92 5.05
N SER A 255 30.27 -7.97 4.62
CA SER A 255 28.92 -8.36 5.08
C SER A 255 27.79 -7.34 4.82
N LYS A 256 28.02 -6.36 3.98
CA LYS A 256 27.07 -5.32 3.53
C LYS A 256 26.99 -5.32 2.01
N HIS A 257 26.09 -4.52 1.48
CA HIS A 257 25.91 -4.38 0.04
C HIS A 257 26.21 -2.94 -0.37
N LYS A 258 27.19 -2.77 -1.27
CA LYS A 258 27.50 -1.51 -1.94
C LYS A 258 26.64 -1.42 -3.20
N ILE A 259 25.76 -0.43 -3.27
CA ILE A 259 24.78 -0.27 -4.33
C ILE A 259 25.05 1.00 -5.11
N GLY A 260 25.25 0.85 -6.41
CA GLY A 260 25.36 1.93 -7.37
C GLY A 260 24.06 2.12 -8.14
N LEU A 261 23.54 3.33 -8.20
CA LEU A 261 22.40 3.70 -9.03
C LEU A 261 22.81 4.71 -10.09
N LYS A 262 22.22 4.60 -11.27
CA LYS A 262 22.25 5.65 -12.29
C LYS A 262 20.82 6.15 -12.51
N ILE A 263 20.61 7.44 -12.34
CA ILE A 263 19.28 8.07 -12.46
C ILE A 263 19.45 9.34 -13.26
N LEU A 264 18.91 9.34 -14.47
CA LEU A 264 19.18 10.37 -15.47
C LEU A 264 20.73 10.53 -15.63
N ASN A 265 21.25 11.72 -15.49
CA ASN A 265 22.69 12.01 -15.61
C ASN A 265 23.44 11.95 -14.26
N LYS A 266 22.79 11.46 -13.17
CA LYS A 266 23.41 11.39 -11.84
C LYS A 266 23.72 9.96 -11.44
N LYS A 267 24.87 9.78 -10.77
CA LYS A 267 25.29 8.52 -10.15
C LYS A 267 25.16 8.65 -8.63
N PHE A 268 24.68 7.61 -7.98
CA PHE A 268 24.57 7.50 -6.53
C PHE A 268 25.24 6.22 -6.08
N LEU A 269 26.01 6.29 -5.00
CA LEU A 269 26.71 5.17 -4.40
C LEU A 269 26.47 5.19 -2.89
N PHE A 270 26.03 4.07 -2.34
CA PHE A 270 25.79 3.94 -0.89
C PHE A 270 25.88 2.50 -0.43
N ILE A 271 25.97 2.31 0.89
CA ILE A 271 26.12 1.00 1.52
C ILE A 271 24.88 0.72 2.38
N LEU A 272 24.33 -0.48 2.24
CA LEU A 272 23.24 -1.00 3.06
C LEU A 272 23.67 -2.30 3.76
N ASP A 273 23.20 -2.52 4.99
CA ASP A 273 23.43 -3.79 5.68
C ASP A 273 22.63 -4.93 5.03
N ASN A 274 21.39 -4.65 4.70
CA ASN A 274 20.47 -5.52 3.96
C ASN A 274 19.51 -4.68 3.14
N TYR A 275 18.99 -5.23 2.07
CA TYR A 275 17.97 -4.56 1.24
C TYR A 275 17.05 -5.57 0.56
N GLU A 276 15.87 -5.09 0.16
CA GLU A 276 14.96 -5.76 -0.74
C GLU A 276 14.88 -4.97 -2.06
N ASN A 277 14.77 -5.64 -3.18
CA ASN A 277 14.75 -4.99 -4.50
C ASN A 277 13.68 -3.90 -4.60
N TYR A 278 12.50 -4.10 -4.00
CA TYR A 278 11.43 -3.09 -4.01
C TYR A 278 11.83 -1.81 -3.25
N GLN A 279 12.70 -1.92 -2.24
CA GLN A 279 13.20 -0.76 -1.49
C GLN A 279 14.08 0.11 -2.38
N ILE A 280 14.96 -0.53 -3.15
CA ILE A 280 15.83 0.18 -4.09
C ILE A 280 15.01 0.79 -5.22
N ASN A 281 14.04 0.08 -5.78
CA ASN A 281 13.16 0.61 -6.81
C ASN A 281 12.37 1.83 -6.32
N ASN A 282 11.82 1.80 -5.09
CA ASN A 282 11.15 2.95 -4.51
C ASN A 282 12.13 4.13 -4.29
N LEU A 283 13.38 3.85 -3.87
CA LEU A 283 14.39 4.89 -3.73
C LEU A 283 14.74 5.53 -5.09
N ILE A 284 14.83 4.74 -6.17
CA ILE A 284 15.05 5.25 -7.53
C ILE A 284 13.90 6.20 -7.92
N PHE A 285 12.64 5.84 -7.65
CA PHE A 285 11.49 6.73 -7.90
C PHE A 285 11.61 8.04 -7.11
N VAL A 286 11.96 7.98 -5.83
CA VAL A 286 12.15 9.17 -4.98
C VAL A 286 13.25 10.06 -5.53
N LEU A 287 14.40 9.49 -5.90
CA LEU A 287 15.55 10.24 -6.42
C LEU A 287 15.22 10.86 -7.80
N ALA A 288 14.57 10.10 -8.69
CA ALA A 288 14.13 10.60 -9.99
C ALA A 288 13.16 11.78 -9.83
N PHE A 289 12.19 11.68 -8.91
CA PHE A 289 11.29 12.77 -8.56
C PHE A 289 12.05 14.01 -8.08
N CYS A 290 13.01 13.82 -7.16
CA CYS A 290 13.82 14.91 -6.64
C CYS A 290 14.63 15.61 -7.76
N ILE A 291 15.25 14.82 -8.66
CA ILE A 291 16.06 15.39 -9.76
C ILE A 291 15.18 16.21 -10.72
N ILE A 292 14.05 15.66 -11.16
CA ILE A 292 13.13 16.33 -12.08
C ILE A 292 12.58 17.63 -11.48
N ASN A 293 12.28 17.62 -10.18
CA ASN A 293 11.76 18.81 -9.50
C ASN A 293 12.86 19.70 -8.90
N LYS A 294 14.15 19.52 -9.32
CA LYS A 294 15.30 20.32 -8.87
C LYS A 294 15.47 20.33 -7.33
N ILE A 295 15.03 19.27 -6.66
CA ILE A 295 15.17 19.09 -5.23
C ILE A 295 16.55 18.50 -4.95
N ASN A 296 17.34 19.15 -4.07
CA ASN A 296 18.63 18.64 -3.65
C ASN A 296 18.46 17.31 -2.90
N THR A 297 19.17 16.27 -3.33
CA THR A 297 19.05 14.91 -2.78
C THR A 297 19.95 14.62 -1.58
N ASN A 298 20.83 15.53 -1.18
CA ASN A 298 21.81 15.32 -0.11
C ASN A 298 21.16 14.91 1.21
N PHE A 299 19.99 15.46 1.55
CA PHE A 299 19.27 15.11 2.78
C PHE A 299 18.87 13.62 2.87
N ILE A 300 18.84 12.90 1.75
CA ILE A 300 18.55 11.46 1.71
C ILE A 300 19.77 10.66 2.21
N PHE A 301 20.98 11.16 1.94
CA PHE A 301 22.24 10.46 2.17
C PHE A 301 23.05 10.99 3.36
N GLN A 302 22.60 12.04 4.07
CA GLN A 302 23.37 12.67 5.18
C GLN A 302 23.69 11.72 6.33
N LYS A 303 22.94 10.65 6.49
CA LYS A 303 23.14 9.59 7.48
C LYS A 303 22.94 8.24 6.78
N LYS A 304 23.18 7.15 7.51
CA LYS A 304 22.78 5.80 7.04
C LYS A 304 21.34 5.85 6.51
N ILE A 305 21.13 5.42 5.26
CA ILE A 305 19.82 5.42 4.65
C ILE A 305 18.90 4.50 5.47
N LYS A 306 17.79 5.06 5.93
CA LYS A 306 16.73 4.31 6.60
C LYS A 306 15.50 4.29 5.70
N PHE A 307 14.92 3.13 5.54
CA PHE A 307 13.66 2.96 4.81
C PHE A 307 12.47 2.99 5.77
N PRO A 308 11.31 3.49 5.34
CA PRO A 308 10.10 3.45 6.15
C PRO A 308 9.68 2.01 6.41
N LYS A 309 9.26 1.73 7.65
CA LYS A 309 8.64 0.44 8.01
C LYS A 309 7.16 0.52 7.68
N ILE A 310 6.67 -0.40 6.86
CA ILE A 310 5.29 -0.40 6.38
C ILE A 310 4.66 -1.73 6.75
N ASP A 311 3.66 -1.68 7.61
CA ASP A 311 2.94 -2.87 8.09
C ASP A 311 2.36 -3.68 6.93
N GLY A 312 2.53 -4.99 7.01
CA GLY A 312 2.06 -5.92 5.99
C GLY A 312 2.81 -5.88 4.66
N ARG A 313 3.90 -5.09 4.55
CA ARG A 313 4.62 -4.86 3.29
C ARG A 313 6.14 -5.03 3.44
N GLY A 314 6.55 -6.08 4.16
CA GLY A 314 7.96 -6.41 4.38
C GLY A 314 8.55 -5.84 5.68
N ALA A 315 7.74 -5.29 6.55
CA ALA A 315 8.20 -4.87 7.88
C ALA A 315 8.69 -6.09 8.68
N ILE A 316 9.86 -5.96 9.31
CA ILE A 316 10.45 -7.00 10.15
C ILE A 316 10.13 -6.68 11.61
N TYR A 317 9.50 -7.65 12.28
CA TYR A 317 9.18 -7.60 13.71
C TYR A 317 10.04 -8.61 14.46
N LYS A 318 10.70 -8.16 15.52
CA LYS A 318 11.35 -9.05 16.49
C LYS A 318 10.31 -9.39 17.54
N ILE A 319 9.90 -10.64 17.59
CA ILE A 319 8.84 -11.16 18.48
C ILE A 319 9.44 -12.31 19.29
N LYS A 320 8.96 -12.54 20.50
CA LYS A 320 9.30 -13.69 21.32
C LYS A 320 8.05 -14.57 21.48
N ILE A 321 8.10 -15.80 21.02
CA ILE A 321 7.04 -16.78 21.16
C ILE A 321 7.61 -17.96 21.95
N TYR A 322 6.92 -18.41 23.00
CA TYR A 322 7.37 -19.54 23.83
C TYR A 322 8.86 -19.47 24.18
N ASN A 323 9.34 -18.30 24.59
CA ASN A 323 10.74 -18.01 24.89
C ASN A 323 11.72 -18.07 23.68
N ILE A 324 11.26 -18.31 22.46
CA ILE A 324 12.06 -18.36 21.26
C ILE A 324 12.00 -16.99 20.52
N ASN A 325 13.16 -16.44 20.17
CA ASN A 325 13.25 -15.20 19.42
C ASN A 325 12.92 -15.45 17.93
N ILE A 326 11.96 -14.71 17.40
CA ILE A 326 11.48 -14.80 16.03
C ILE A 326 11.70 -13.47 15.31
N GLN A 327 12.11 -13.54 14.06
CA GLN A 327 12.05 -12.44 13.11
C GLN A 327 10.89 -12.71 12.14
N LEU A 328 9.78 -11.99 12.31
CA LEU A 328 8.63 -12.05 11.41
C LEU A 328 8.78 -11.03 10.30
N ILE A 329 8.89 -11.49 9.06
CA ILE A 329 8.80 -10.69 7.84
C ILE A 329 7.33 -10.66 7.43
N ASP A 330 6.68 -9.54 7.72
CA ASP A 330 5.24 -9.37 7.48
C ASP A 330 4.96 -8.85 6.07
N GLN A 331 4.43 -9.71 5.22
CA GLN A 331 3.93 -9.40 3.87
C GLN A 331 2.44 -9.75 3.72
N SER A 332 1.69 -9.71 4.82
CA SER A 332 0.29 -10.18 4.89
C SER A 332 -0.77 -9.18 4.47
N TYR A 333 -0.40 -8.05 3.87
CA TYR A 333 -1.36 -7.04 3.44
C TYR A 333 -2.08 -7.42 2.14
N ASN A 334 -1.35 -7.87 1.13
CA ASN A 334 -1.90 -8.33 -0.15
C ASN A 334 -0.94 -9.28 -0.87
N ALA A 335 -1.50 -10.14 -1.72
CA ALA A 335 -0.74 -11.07 -2.54
C ALA A 335 -1.32 -11.14 -3.97
N ASN A 336 -0.42 -11.25 -4.94
CA ASN A 336 -0.70 -11.64 -6.31
C ASN A 336 0.40 -12.61 -6.78
N PRO A 337 0.23 -13.32 -7.91
CA PRO A 337 1.16 -14.36 -8.33
C PRO A 337 2.61 -13.87 -8.41
N GLU A 338 2.87 -12.76 -9.09
CA GLU A 338 4.21 -12.26 -9.31
C GLU A 338 4.91 -11.86 -8.00
N THR A 339 4.18 -11.18 -7.11
CA THR A 339 4.75 -10.77 -5.81
C THR A 339 4.90 -11.94 -4.86
N MET A 340 4.07 -12.97 -4.95
CA MET A 340 4.19 -14.20 -4.17
C MET A 340 5.47 -14.94 -4.56
N LEU A 341 5.66 -15.21 -5.85
CA LEU A 341 6.85 -15.87 -6.39
C LEU A 341 8.13 -15.09 -6.05
N GLN A 342 8.12 -13.77 -6.20
CA GLN A 342 9.27 -12.93 -5.86
C GLN A 342 9.64 -13.01 -4.38
N SER A 343 8.64 -13.01 -3.49
CA SER A 343 8.85 -13.11 -2.05
C SER A 343 9.46 -14.45 -1.65
N ILE A 344 8.99 -15.55 -2.25
CA ILE A 344 9.54 -16.90 -2.03
C ILE A 344 11.02 -16.94 -2.45
N ARG A 345 11.34 -16.44 -3.64
CA ARG A 345 12.72 -16.37 -4.15
C ARG A 345 13.62 -15.50 -3.27
N ASN A 346 13.13 -14.37 -2.78
CA ASN A 346 13.90 -13.50 -1.90
C ASN A 346 14.15 -14.18 -0.55
N PHE A 347 13.12 -14.80 0.03
CA PHE A 347 13.22 -15.48 1.32
C PHE A 347 14.15 -16.70 1.25
N SER A 348 14.15 -17.45 0.15
CA SER A 348 15.03 -18.61 -0.04
C SER A 348 16.53 -18.26 -0.10
N LYS A 349 16.87 -17.01 -0.40
CA LYS A 349 18.28 -16.53 -0.41
C LYS A 349 18.84 -16.28 0.98
N ILE A 350 18.00 -16.22 2.00
CA ILE A 350 18.40 -16.00 3.38
C ILE A 350 19.00 -17.29 3.94
N LYS A 351 20.32 -17.45 3.79
CA LYS A 351 21.08 -18.61 4.27
C LYS A 351 21.70 -18.31 5.63
N ASN A 352 20.97 -18.52 6.71
CA ASN A 352 21.51 -18.40 8.05
C ASN A 352 21.18 -19.65 8.88
N LYS A 353 22.14 -20.55 9.02
CA LYS A 353 22.02 -21.83 9.77
C LYS A 353 21.59 -21.64 11.25
N LYS A 354 21.75 -20.42 11.80
CA LYS A 354 21.35 -20.09 13.18
C LYS A 354 19.82 -19.93 13.33
N TYR A 355 19.09 -19.81 12.23
CA TYR A 355 17.64 -19.61 12.22
C TYR A 355 16.94 -20.78 11.55
N GLN A 356 15.80 -21.19 12.12
CA GLN A 356 14.81 -22.02 11.45
C GLN A 356 14.05 -21.14 10.45
N THR A 357 13.99 -21.55 9.20
CA THR A 357 13.30 -20.81 8.12
C THR A 357 11.89 -21.35 7.92
N ILE A 358 10.89 -20.53 8.17
CA ILE A 358 9.47 -20.91 8.09
C ILE A 358 8.75 -20.01 7.10
N LEU A 359 8.20 -20.62 6.06
CA LEU A 359 7.39 -19.95 5.04
C LEU A 359 5.91 -20.19 5.34
N ILE A 360 5.12 -19.13 5.53
CA ILE A 360 3.67 -19.19 5.78
C ILE A 360 2.93 -18.46 4.69
N LEU A 361 2.16 -19.18 3.86
CA LEU A 361 1.44 -18.59 2.73
C LEU A 361 -0.07 -18.80 2.88
N GLY A 362 -0.81 -17.71 2.69
CA GLY A 362 -2.26 -17.70 2.52
C GLY A 362 -2.66 -17.42 1.07
N GLU A 363 -3.93 -17.59 0.79
CA GLU A 363 -4.49 -17.44 -0.55
C GLU A 363 -4.25 -16.07 -1.18
N MET A 364 -4.27 -16.08 -2.51
CA MET A 364 -4.33 -14.91 -3.36
C MET A 364 -5.76 -14.75 -3.89
N ASN A 365 -6.38 -13.61 -3.64
CA ASN A 365 -7.76 -13.32 -4.03
C ASN A 365 -7.83 -12.58 -5.38
N GLU A 366 -9.02 -12.54 -6.00
CA GLU A 366 -9.35 -11.73 -7.18
C GLU A 366 -8.57 -12.13 -8.46
N LEU A 367 -8.22 -13.40 -8.59
CA LEU A 367 -7.47 -13.93 -9.74
C LEU A 367 -8.36 -14.47 -10.86
N GLY A 368 -9.68 -14.56 -10.65
CA GLY A 368 -10.64 -15.05 -11.62
C GLY A 368 -10.49 -16.55 -11.91
N LEU A 369 -10.77 -16.96 -13.15
CA LEU A 369 -10.80 -18.38 -13.54
C LEU A 369 -9.46 -19.12 -13.38
N ASP A 370 -8.35 -18.40 -13.42
CA ASP A 370 -6.99 -18.98 -13.29
C ASP A 370 -6.51 -19.12 -11.84
N GLU A 371 -7.34 -18.87 -10.82
CA GLU A 371 -6.92 -18.83 -9.42
C GLU A 371 -6.21 -20.11 -8.96
N LEU A 372 -6.73 -21.28 -9.31
CA LEU A 372 -6.12 -22.57 -8.96
C LEU A 372 -4.76 -22.76 -9.64
N LYS A 373 -4.64 -22.37 -10.91
CA LYS A 373 -3.40 -22.42 -11.69
C LYS A 373 -2.30 -21.55 -11.05
N PHE A 374 -2.64 -20.36 -10.56
CA PHE A 374 -1.69 -19.50 -9.90
C PHE A 374 -1.22 -20.05 -8.54
N HIS A 375 -2.11 -20.70 -7.78
CA HIS A 375 -1.73 -21.39 -6.55
C HIS A 375 -0.84 -22.62 -6.82
N TYR A 376 -1.12 -23.35 -7.92
CA TYR A 376 -0.26 -24.41 -8.41
C TYR A 376 1.16 -23.92 -8.72
N LEU A 377 1.31 -22.80 -9.46
CA LEU A 377 2.60 -22.20 -9.78
C LEU A 377 3.38 -21.76 -8.52
N VAL A 378 2.69 -21.33 -7.48
CA VAL A 378 3.32 -20.99 -6.19
C VAL A 378 3.90 -22.26 -5.55
N ILE A 379 3.16 -23.37 -5.50
CA ILE A 379 3.66 -24.64 -4.95
C ILE A 379 4.86 -25.10 -5.78
N GLN A 380 4.77 -25.06 -7.10
CA GLN A 380 5.86 -25.42 -8.01
C GLN A 380 7.13 -24.57 -7.75
N GLU A 381 6.97 -23.28 -7.47
CA GLU A 381 8.12 -22.44 -7.12
C GLU A 381 8.74 -22.85 -5.78
N ILE A 382 7.91 -23.15 -4.77
CA ILE A 382 8.39 -23.57 -3.45
C ILE A 382 9.22 -24.86 -3.55
N THR A 383 8.85 -25.82 -4.43
CA THR A 383 9.59 -27.08 -4.58
C THR A 383 11.03 -26.91 -5.06
N LYS A 384 11.36 -25.75 -5.68
CA LYS A 384 12.71 -25.41 -6.14
C LYS A 384 13.63 -24.90 -5.02
N HIS A 385 13.07 -24.69 -3.83
CA HIS A 385 13.76 -24.08 -2.70
C HIS A 385 13.70 -24.98 -1.44
N VAL A 386 14.61 -24.75 -0.51
CA VAL A 386 14.65 -25.46 0.77
C VAL A 386 14.29 -24.50 1.89
N PHE A 387 13.24 -24.87 2.66
CA PHE A 387 12.83 -24.23 3.91
C PHE A 387 12.67 -25.32 4.97
N ASP A 388 12.92 -24.99 6.23
CA ASP A 388 12.72 -25.97 7.34
C ASP A 388 11.24 -26.34 7.46
N ASN A 389 10.33 -25.37 7.31
CA ASN A 389 8.89 -25.62 7.29
C ASN A 389 8.18 -24.74 6.26
N VAL A 390 7.17 -25.31 5.61
CA VAL A 390 6.26 -24.58 4.72
C VAL A 390 4.82 -24.82 5.16
N ILE A 391 4.13 -23.76 5.58
CA ILE A 391 2.74 -23.79 6.03
C ILE A 391 1.88 -23.10 4.96
N LEU A 392 0.89 -23.82 4.45
CA LEU A 392 -0.08 -23.33 3.49
C LEU A 392 -1.47 -23.26 4.13
N SER A 393 -2.22 -22.21 3.84
CA SER A 393 -3.56 -21.98 4.38
C SER A 393 -4.52 -21.46 3.30
N GLY A 394 -5.74 -21.98 3.33
CA GLY A 394 -6.82 -21.65 2.40
C GLY A 394 -7.17 -22.79 1.44
N ASP A 395 -8.42 -22.79 0.94
CA ASP A 395 -8.99 -23.90 0.16
C ASP A 395 -8.33 -24.06 -1.22
N LEU A 396 -7.89 -22.97 -1.83
CA LEU A 396 -7.18 -23.01 -3.12
C LEU A 396 -5.82 -23.70 -2.98
N PHE A 397 -5.07 -23.44 -1.90
CA PHE A 397 -3.85 -24.19 -1.62
C PHE A 397 -4.14 -25.66 -1.31
N LYS A 398 -5.23 -25.96 -0.57
CA LYS A 398 -5.65 -27.34 -0.31
C LYS A 398 -5.96 -28.10 -1.62
N LYS A 399 -6.65 -27.45 -2.56
CA LYS A 399 -6.94 -28.01 -3.89
C LYS A 399 -5.66 -28.18 -4.71
N ALA A 400 -4.80 -27.17 -4.74
CA ALA A 400 -3.55 -27.20 -5.49
C ALA A 400 -2.58 -28.28 -4.98
N LEU A 401 -2.51 -28.53 -3.67
CA LEU A 401 -1.68 -29.58 -3.07
C LEU A 401 -2.03 -30.99 -3.56
N LYS A 402 -3.29 -31.27 -3.91
CA LYS A 402 -3.70 -32.55 -4.48
C LYS A 402 -2.98 -32.89 -5.79
N MET A 403 -2.50 -31.86 -6.50
CA MET A 403 -1.76 -32.03 -7.76
C MET A 403 -0.26 -32.31 -7.53
N PHE A 404 0.20 -32.36 -6.27
CA PHE A 404 1.59 -32.63 -5.89
C PHE A 404 1.69 -33.81 -4.90
N PRO A 405 1.27 -35.02 -5.25
CA PRO A 405 1.23 -36.17 -4.34
C PRO A 405 2.62 -36.50 -3.76
N ASN A 406 3.67 -36.36 -4.57
CA ASN A 406 5.07 -36.67 -4.17
C ASN A 406 5.65 -35.66 -3.17
N PHE A 407 5.01 -34.53 -2.96
CA PHE A 407 5.45 -33.47 -2.03
C PHE A 407 4.54 -33.32 -0.82
N LYS A 408 3.56 -34.22 -0.62
CA LYS A 408 2.57 -34.11 0.44
C LYS A 408 3.20 -33.97 1.84
N ASN A 409 4.32 -34.61 2.10
CA ASN A 409 5.03 -34.57 3.38
C ASN A 409 5.93 -33.31 3.54
N LYS A 410 6.13 -32.52 2.48
CA LYS A 410 6.92 -31.28 2.56
C LYS A 410 6.08 -30.06 2.94
N PHE A 411 4.76 -30.15 2.84
CA PHE A 411 3.85 -29.06 3.09
C PHE A 411 2.94 -29.36 4.26
N ILE A 412 2.80 -28.36 5.13
CA ILE A 412 1.90 -28.41 6.28
C ILE A 412 0.68 -27.55 5.93
N TYR A 413 -0.49 -28.17 5.89
CA TYR A 413 -1.73 -27.45 5.67
C TYR A 413 -2.39 -27.09 7.02
N LYS A 414 -2.75 -25.83 7.22
CA LYS A 414 -3.52 -25.33 8.38
C LYS A 414 -4.63 -24.42 7.91
N SER A 415 -5.87 -24.75 8.24
CA SER A 415 -7.06 -24.02 7.81
C SER A 415 -7.35 -22.76 8.64
N THR A 416 -6.76 -22.62 9.83
CA THR A 416 -7.05 -21.54 10.77
C THR A 416 -5.79 -20.90 11.34
N SER A 417 -5.89 -19.64 11.74
CA SER A 417 -4.84 -18.90 12.44
C SER A 417 -4.42 -19.59 13.74
N LYS A 418 -5.38 -20.14 14.50
CA LYS A 418 -5.09 -20.93 15.71
C LYS A 418 -4.31 -22.21 15.39
N GLY A 419 -4.65 -22.89 14.29
CA GLY A 419 -3.93 -24.08 13.85
C GLY A 419 -2.48 -23.78 13.43
N ILE A 420 -2.22 -22.60 12.85
CA ILE A 420 -0.87 -22.14 12.54
C ILE A 420 -0.10 -21.89 13.85
N MET A 421 -0.70 -21.21 14.83
CA MET A 421 -0.08 -20.96 16.15
C MET A 421 0.28 -22.26 16.85
N SER A 422 -0.66 -23.19 16.97
CA SER A 422 -0.44 -24.49 17.63
C SER A 422 0.64 -25.33 16.93
N TYR A 423 0.75 -25.24 15.60
CA TYR A 423 1.84 -25.91 14.90
C TYR A 423 3.20 -25.30 15.26
N LEU A 424 3.31 -23.97 15.28
CA LEU A 424 4.55 -23.28 15.66
C LEU A 424 4.95 -23.60 17.08
N GLU A 425 4.01 -23.66 18.02
CA GLU A 425 4.25 -24.04 19.42
C GLU A 425 4.99 -25.36 19.55
N LYS A 426 4.58 -26.36 18.77
CA LYS A 426 5.13 -27.71 18.81
C LYS A 426 6.43 -27.89 18.01
N ASN A 427 6.70 -27.02 17.03
CA ASN A 427 7.76 -27.23 16.04
C ASN A 427 8.82 -26.14 16.00
N LEU A 428 8.73 -25.12 16.87
CA LEU A 428 9.79 -24.14 17.07
C LEU A 428 10.82 -24.69 18.06
N HIS A 429 12.05 -24.91 17.57
CA HIS A 429 13.13 -25.50 18.41
C HIS A 429 14.31 -24.53 18.60
N LYS A 430 14.44 -23.52 17.76
CA LYS A 430 15.51 -22.52 17.81
C LYS A 430 15.01 -21.17 17.28
N LYS A 431 15.85 -20.14 17.37
CA LYS A 431 15.55 -18.84 16.74
C LYS A 431 15.02 -19.06 15.32
N ALA A 432 13.92 -18.42 14.99
CA ALA A 432 13.27 -18.61 13.70
C ALA A 432 13.17 -17.30 12.89
N MET A 433 13.20 -17.45 11.58
CA MET A 433 12.83 -16.41 10.63
C MET A 433 11.56 -16.87 9.90
N ILE A 434 10.49 -16.13 10.08
CA ILE A 434 9.17 -16.45 9.51
C ILE A 434 8.83 -15.40 8.48
N MET A 435 8.53 -15.82 7.24
CA MET A 435 7.89 -14.95 6.26
C MET A 435 6.43 -15.34 6.12
N ALA A 436 5.52 -14.39 6.36
CA ALA A 436 4.08 -14.57 6.19
C ALA A 436 3.56 -13.69 5.03
N LYS A 437 2.95 -14.32 4.00
CA LYS A 437 2.39 -13.60 2.85
C LYS A 437 1.03 -14.15 2.44
N CYS A 438 0.08 -13.23 2.21
CA CYS A 438 -1.29 -13.56 1.82
C CYS A 438 -2.05 -12.33 1.32
N SER A 439 -3.24 -12.55 0.77
CA SER A 439 -4.25 -11.50 0.60
C SER A 439 -4.83 -11.10 1.96
N ASN A 440 -5.36 -9.88 2.02
CA ASN A 440 -6.05 -9.38 3.21
C ASN A 440 -7.27 -10.25 3.57
N ALA A 441 -7.68 -10.22 4.82
CA ALA A 441 -8.81 -10.98 5.36
C ALA A 441 -8.68 -12.52 5.30
N THR A 442 -7.49 -13.07 5.10
CA THR A 442 -7.21 -14.50 5.20
C THR A 442 -6.82 -14.93 6.62
N GLU A 443 -6.78 -16.23 6.88
CA GLU A 443 -6.37 -16.77 8.19
C GLU A 443 -4.89 -16.46 8.50
N VAL A 444 -4.04 -16.39 7.47
CA VAL A 444 -2.62 -15.98 7.66
C VAL A 444 -2.51 -14.51 8.08
N ASN A 445 -3.37 -13.62 7.54
CA ASN A 445 -3.41 -12.23 7.99
C ASN A 445 -3.87 -12.10 9.46
N LYS A 446 -4.88 -12.89 9.86
CA LYS A 446 -5.31 -12.98 11.26
C LYS A 446 -4.20 -13.49 12.17
N PHE A 447 -3.49 -14.55 11.76
CA PHE A 447 -2.33 -15.09 12.47
C PHE A 447 -1.26 -14.00 12.72
N VAL A 448 -0.86 -13.27 11.67
CA VAL A 448 0.12 -12.18 11.80
C VAL A 448 -0.37 -11.09 12.75
N THR A 449 -1.67 -10.77 12.71
CA THR A 449 -2.27 -9.77 13.59
C THR A 449 -2.22 -10.23 15.05
N LEU A 450 -2.55 -11.49 15.35
CA LEU A 450 -2.46 -12.06 16.69
C LEU A 450 -1.03 -12.03 17.22
N LEU A 451 -0.05 -12.44 16.42
CA LEU A 451 1.37 -12.37 16.80
C LEU A 451 1.85 -10.97 17.19
N LYS A 452 1.33 -9.95 16.52
CA LYS A 452 1.67 -8.56 16.82
C LYS A 452 1.00 -8.05 18.09
N LEU A 453 -0.19 -8.55 18.44
CA LEU A 453 -0.92 -8.17 19.66
C LEU A 453 -0.24 -8.74 20.91
N GLU A 454 0.21 -9.99 20.88
CA GLU A 454 0.95 -10.60 22.00
C GLU A 454 2.22 -9.82 22.40
N LYS A 455 2.77 -9.01 21.47
CA LYS A 455 3.89 -8.09 21.74
C LYS A 455 3.47 -6.88 22.58
N LYS A 456 2.21 -6.40 22.47
CA LYS A 456 1.75 -5.21 23.18
C LYS A 456 1.53 -5.45 24.67
N ASP A 457 1.21 -6.67 25.05
CA ASP A 457 0.90 -7.03 26.44
C ASP A 457 2.16 -7.32 27.29
N LYS A 458 3.38 -7.23 26.71
CA LYS A 458 4.66 -7.44 27.39
C LYS A 458 5.56 -6.20 27.44
N ILE A 459 5.00 -5.01 27.25
CA ILE A 459 5.65 -3.73 27.54
C ILE A 459 4.86 -3.11 28.70
N VAL A 460 5.15 -3.58 29.89
CA VAL A 460 4.92 -2.91 31.19
C VAL A 460 6.28 -2.65 31.78
#